data_806adf4f294c9054d2f0c7e96b8f544f
#
_entry.id   806adf4f294c9054d2f0c7e96b8f544f
#
_cell.length_a   1.000
_cell.length_b   1.000
_cell.length_c   1.000
_cell.angle_alpha   90.00
_cell.angle_beta   90.00
_cell.angle_gamma   90.00
#
_symmetry.space_group_name_H-M   'P 1'
#
loop_
_entity.id
_entity.type
_entity.pdbx_description
1 polymer ?
#
loop_
_entity_poly.entity_id
_entity_poly.type
_entity_poly.pdbx_seq_one_letter_code
_entity_poly.pdbx_strand_id
1 'polypeptide(L)'
;MFLTSFANMLAWNELNRQPVITMRNEPRGGNHRNNRDRPDPLLKVEWCRVIDHPDVGAAIVVVTERALHVIRLRPKSNTPLQTVGSKIYMGIDHSQREVVQDVLGFARIRDLSNAASQELPIVIQQIIEESPDVFVQQFFNRAGNLSLKMHAFELLPGVGNKKAMEMVASRGRVGWESFAQLDKDCNINAAELLARRFVSEIEDRGLQPRLLDLLLRQGE
;
A
#
# COMPACT_ATOMS: atom_id res chain seq x y z
N MET A 1 -4.36 29.70 -15.42
CA MET A 1 -4.57 28.31 -15.00
C MET A 1 -3.25 27.66 -14.54
N PHE A 2 -2.38 28.46 -13.87
CA PHE A 2 -1.01 28.04 -13.44
C PHE A 2 -0.84 27.95 -11.91
N LEU A 3 -1.87 28.29 -11.12
CA LEU A 3 -1.77 28.41 -9.66
C LEU A 3 -2.09 27.11 -8.89
N THR A 4 -2.80 26.16 -9.49
CA THR A 4 -3.18 24.90 -8.83
C THR A 4 -2.05 23.86 -8.80
N SER A 5 -1.11 23.89 -9.73
CA SER A 5 0.04 22.97 -9.75
C SER A 5 1.08 23.30 -8.67
N PHE A 6 1.25 24.57 -8.33
CA PHE A 6 2.21 25.02 -7.31
C PHE A 6 1.70 24.75 -5.88
N ALA A 7 0.40 24.86 -5.65
CA ALA A 7 -0.19 24.60 -4.33
C ALA A 7 -0.11 23.10 -3.95
N ASN A 8 -0.30 22.20 -4.92
CA ASN A 8 -0.17 20.75 -4.68
C ASN A 8 1.30 20.31 -4.50
N MET A 9 2.25 21.01 -5.13
CA MET A 9 3.68 20.76 -4.94
C MET A 9 4.17 21.24 -3.56
N LEU A 10 3.62 22.35 -3.05
CA LEU A 10 3.93 22.85 -1.70
C LEU A 10 3.32 21.94 -0.62
N ALA A 11 2.10 21.45 -0.80
CA ALA A 11 1.48 20.48 0.11
C ALA A 11 2.27 19.16 0.18
N TRP A 12 2.81 18.71 -0.95
CA TRP A 12 3.66 17.51 -1.01
C TRP A 12 5.01 17.70 -0.30
N ASN A 13 5.60 18.91 -0.39
CA ASN A 13 6.84 19.29 0.30
C ASN A 13 6.63 19.59 1.80
N GLU A 14 5.46 20.09 2.20
CA GLU A 14 5.17 20.36 3.62
C GLU A 14 4.89 19.07 4.41
N LEU A 15 4.25 18.07 3.82
CA LEU A 15 4.06 16.75 4.43
C LEU A 15 5.37 16.01 4.70
N ASN A 16 6.44 16.32 3.96
CA ASN A 16 7.78 15.73 4.15
C ASN A 16 8.68 16.50 5.14
N ARG A 17 8.25 17.65 5.68
CA ARG A 17 8.99 18.37 6.73
C ARG A 17 8.54 17.94 8.11
N GLN A 18 8.83 16.70 8.49
CA GLN A 18 8.77 16.32 9.89
C GLN A 18 10.01 16.85 10.63
N PRO A 19 9.84 17.49 11.80
CA PRO A 19 10.96 17.95 12.57
C PRO A 19 11.77 16.76 13.11
N VAL A 20 13.09 16.85 13.00
CA VAL A 20 14.03 15.92 13.62
C VAL A 20 13.78 15.96 15.13
N ILE A 21 13.11 14.95 15.66
CA ILE A 21 12.92 14.78 17.11
C ILE A 21 14.24 14.27 17.66
N THR A 22 15.00 15.16 18.29
CA THR A 22 16.15 14.82 19.13
C THR A 22 15.65 13.98 20.29
N MET A 23 16.04 12.70 20.32
CA MET A 23 15.75 11.82 21.45
C MET A 23 16.49 12.31 22.71
N ARG A 24 15.75 12.93 23.61
CA ARG A 24 16.16 13.12 25.00
C ARG A 24 15.80 11.83 25.74
N ASN A 25 16.83 11.17 26.29
CA ASN A 25 16.66 10.07 27.22
C ASN A 25 15.96 10.56 28.50
N GLU A 26 14.72 10.15 28.70
CA GLU A 26 14.05 10.26 30.01
C GLU A 26 13.72 8.86 30.56
N PRO A 27 13.75 8.69 31.92
CA PRO A 27 13.73 7.39 32.57
C PRO A 27 12.33 6.72 32.45
N ARG A 28 12.38 5.40 32.29
CA ARG A 28 11.24 4.50 32.20
C ARG A 28 10.35 4.54 33.45
N GLY A 29 9.35 5.37 33.43
CA GLY A 29 8.19 5.28 34.32
C GLY A 29 7.07 4.57 33.59
N GLY A 30 6.67 3.38 34.06
CA GLY A 30 5.59 2.60 33.48
C GLY A 30 4.25 3.35 33.58
N ASN A 31 3.73 3.80 32.46
CA ASN A 31 2.37 4.26 32.33
C ASN A 31 1.71 3.40 31.24
N HIS A 32 0.94 2.38 31.67
CA HIS A 32 -0.05 1.72 30.85
C HIS A 32 -1.13 2.76 30.47
N ARG A 33 -0.81 3.66 29.53
CA ARG A 33 -1.82 4.50 28.89
C ARG A 33 -2.71 3.61 28.03
N ASN A 34 -3.95 3.51 28.44
CA ASN A 34 -5.05 2.87 27.75
C ASN A 34 -5.04 3.23 26.26
N ASN A 35 -4.63 2.28 25.43
CA ASN A 35 -4.67 2.37 23.97
C ASN A 35 -6.11 2.11 23.46
N ARG A 36 -7.13 2.37 24.31
CA ARG A 36 -8.55 2.09 24.02
C ARG A 36 -9.24 3.11 23.13
N ASP A 37 -8.63 4.28 22.91
CA ASP A 37 -9.28 5.40 22.21
C ASP A 37 -8.82 5.57 20.75
N ARG A 38 -7.93 4.73 20.23
CA ARG A 38 -7.64 4.73 18.80
C ARG A 38 -8.64 3.82 18.10
N PRO A 39 -9.43 4.36 17.14
CA PRO A 39 -10.31 3.52 16.34
C PRO A 39 -9.48 2.42 15.69
N ASP A 40 -9.97 1.19 15.78
CA ASP A 40 -9.34 0.05 15.10
C ASP A 40 -9.31 0.33 13.59
N PRO A 41 -8.13 0.43 12.96
CA PRO A 41 -8.03 0.72 11.53
C PRO A 41 -8.75 -0.31 10.66
N LEU A 42 -9.02 -1.51 11.18
CA LEU A 42 -9.74 -2.56 10.48
C LEU A 42 -11.26 -2.37 10.47
N LEU A 43 -11.83 -1.51 11.34
CA LEU A 43 -13.28 -1.25 11.38
C LEU A 43 -13.82 -0.62 10.09
N LYS A 44 -12.98 0.08 9.33
CA LYS A 44 -13.37 0.74 8.06
C LYS A 44 -13.07 -0.10 6.83
N VAL A 45 -12.49 -1.30 7.01
CA VAL A 45 -12.10 -2.16 5.91
C VAL A 45 -13.24 -3.11 5.60
N GLU A 46 -13.68 -3.11 4.36
CA GLU A 46 -14.76 -4.00 3.90
C GLU A 46 -14.23 -5.18 3.10
N TRP A 47 -13.21 -4.94 2.27
CA TRP A 47 -12.72 -5.92 1.31
C TRP A 47 -11.24 -6.21 1.47
N CYS A 48 -10.90 -7.47 1.26
CA CYS A 48 -9.53 -7.95 1.25
C CYS A 48 -9.33 -9.01 0.17
N ARG A 49 -8.07 -9.31 -0.15
CA ARG A 49 -7.69 -10.36 -1.10
C ARG A 49 -6.87 -11.43 -0.43
N VAL A 50 -7.13 -12.66 -0.81
CA VAL A 50 -6.42 -13.83 -0.30
C VAL A 50 -4.97 -13.83 -0.80
N ILE A 51 -4.04 -14.03 0.13
CA ILE A 51 -2.63 -14.26 -0.18
C ILE A 51 -2.31 -15.74 0.01
N ASP A 52 -2.88 -16.37 1.04
CA ASP A 52 -2.63 -17.77 1.37
C ASP A 52 -3.80 -18.37 2.16
N HIS A 53 -4.16 -19.60 1.82
CA HIS A 53 -5.08 -20.43 2.59
C HIS A 53 -4.56 -21.88 2.54
N PRO A 54 -3.65 -22.26 3.45
CA PRO A 54 -2.90 -23.50 3.34
C PRO A 54 -3.75 -24.76 3.42
N ASP A 55 -4.78 -24.76 4.28
CA ASP A 55 -5.66 -25.89 4.49
C ASP A 55 -7.07 -25.49 4.89
N VAL A 56 -8.04 -26.38 4.71
CA VAL A 56 -9.43 -26.18 5.18
C VAL A 56 -9.43 -26.02 6.69
N GLY A 57 -10.03 -24.93 7.18
CA GLY A 57 -10.07 -24.59 8.60
C GLY A 57 -8.83 -23.87 9.14
N ALA A 58 -7.75 -23.79 8.38
CA ALA A 58 -6.61 -22.97 8.73
C ALA A 58 -6.93 -21.46 8.59
N ALA A 59 -6.13 -20.62 9.23
CA ALA A 59 -6.27 -19.18 9.09
C ALA A 59 -5.94 -18.75 7.65
N ILE A 60 -6.80 -17.88 7.10
CA ILE A 60 -6.58 -17.28 5.79
C ILE A 60 -5.72 -16.04 5.97
N VAL A 61 -4.65 -15.90 5.19
CA VAL A 61 -3.84 -14.70 5.13
C VAL A 61 -4.34 -13.85 3.98
N VAL A 62 -4.61 -12.57 4.26
CA VAL A 62 -5.17 -11.63 3.28
C VAL A 62 -4.47 -10.29 3.33
N VAL A 63 -4.59 -9.50 2.27
CA VAL A 63 -4.23 -8.10 2.22
C VAL A 63 -5.49 -7.25 1.99
N THR A 64 -5.64 -6.16 2.76
CA THR A 64 -6.79 -5.25 2.62
C THR A 64 -6.62 -4.37 1.38
N GLU A 65 -7.71 -4.16 0.60
CA GLU A 65 -7.62 -3.41 -0.66
C GLU A 65 -7.31 -1.92 -0.44
N ARG A 66 -7.81 -1.34 0.64
CA ARG A 66 -7.75 0.11 0.84
C ARG A 66 -6.45 0.61 1.46
N ALA A 67 -5.89 -0.13 2.41
CA ALA A 67 -4.72 0.29 3.19
C ALA A 67 -3.54 -0.67 3.09
N LEU A 68 -3.68 -1.78 2.34
CA LEU A 68 -2.69 -2.85 2.16
C LEU A 68 -2.18 -3.41 3.51
N HIS A 69 -3.07 -3.54 4.49
CA HIS A 69 -2.75 -4.25 5.73
C HIS A 69 -2.76 -5.75 5.50
N VAL A 70 -1.71 -6.42 5.93
CA VAL A 70 -1.67 -7.89 5.93
C VAL A 70 -2.28 -8.37 7.24
N ILE A 71 -3.32 -9.20 7.16
CA ILE A 71 -4.09 -9.68 8.30
C ILE A 71 -4.36 -11.18 8.20
N ARG A 72 -4.70 -11.78 9.34
CA ARG A 72 -5.16 -13.17 9.43
C ARG A 72 -6.65 -13.20 9.78
N LEU A 73 -7.37 -14.04 9.06
CA LEU A 73 -8.80 -14.26 9.26
C LEU A 73 -9.05 -15.69 9.69
N ARG A 74 -10.02 -15.88 10.60
CA ARG A 74 -10.57 -17.20 10.90
C ARG A 74 -11.70 -17.47 9.92
N PRO A 75 -11.64 -18.56 9.12
CA PRO A 75 -12.76 -18.95 8.26
C PRO A 75 -13.92 -19.48 9.09
N LYS A 76 -15.13 -19.41 8.54
CA LYS A 76 -16.30 -20.14 9.05
C LYS A 76 -16.09 -21.64 8.90
N SER A 77 -16.80 -22.43 9.72
CA SER A 77 -16.79 -23.89 9.60
C SER A 77 -17.21 -24.31 8.20
N ASN A 78 -16.51 -25.30 7.65
CA ASN A 78 -16.73 -25.84 6.30
C ASN A 78 -16.47 -24.85 5.13
N THR A 79 -15.74 -23.77 5.37
CA THR A 79 -15.29 -22.89 4.28
C THR A 79 -14.33 -23.65 3.38
N PRO A 80 -14.58 -23.73 2.06
CA PRO A 80 -13.66 -24.36 1.12
C PRO A 80 -12.33 -23.55 1.01
N LEU A 81 -11.29 -24.18 0.47
CA LEU A 81 -10.05 -23.48 0.20
C LEU A 81 -10.32 -22.25 -0.69
N GLN A 82 -9.78 -21.14 -0.27
CA GLN A 82 -9.89 -19.87 -1.00
C GLN A 82 -8.70 -19.73 -1.96
N THR A 83 -8.99 -19.32 -3.18
CA THR A 83 -7.98 -19.10 -4.22
C THR A 83 -7.21 -17.81 -3.95
N VAL A 84 -5.91 -17.82 -4.15
CA VAL A 84 -5.07 -16.61 -4.08
C VAL A 84 -5.60 -15.55 -5.05
N GLY A 85 -5.61 -14.28 -4.62
CA GLY A 85 -6.16 -13.15 -5.36
C GLY A 85 -7.68 -13.00 -5.25
N SER A 86 -8.41 -14.01 -4.75
CA SER A 86 -9.88 -13.90 -4.60
C SER A 86 -10.24 -12.84 -3.55
N LYS A 87 -11.35 -12.14 -3.82
CA LYS A 87 -11.87 -11.05 -3.00
C LYS A 87 -12.81 -11.59 -1.93
N ILE A 88 -12.58 -11.19 -0.69
CA ILE A 88 -13.38 -11.59 0.48
C ILE A 88 -13.92 -10.37 1.19
N TYR A 89 -15.20 -10.39 1.53
CA TYR A 89 -15.81 -9.39 2.39
C TYR A 89 -15.51 -9.67 3.86
N MET A 90 -14.97 -8.67 4.58
CA MET A 90 -14.65 -8.75 6.00
C MET A 90 -15.24 -7.59 6.83
N GLY A 91 -16.07 -6.75 6.20
CA GLY A 91 -16.65 -5.56 6.81
C GLY A 91 -17.45 -5.84 8.08
N ILE A 92 -17.94 -4.79 8.73
CA ILE A 92 -18.64 -4.85 10.01
C ILE A 92 -20.00 -5.56 9.96
N ASP A 93 -20.61 -5.65 8.78
CA ASP A 93 -21.85 -6.39 8.60
C ASP A 93 -21.56 -7.89 8.53
N HIS A 94 -21.69 -8.55 9.69
CA HIS A 94 -21.45 -9.98 9.82
C HIS A 94 -22.41 -10.85 8.97
N SER A 95 -23.57 -10.32 8.57
CA SER A 95 -24.53 -11.07 7.75
C SER A 95 -24.03 -11.25 6.31
N GLN A 96 -23.21 -10.33 5.82
CA GLN A 96 -22.60 -10.37 4.48
C GLN A 96 -21.29 -11.17 4.43
N ARG A 97 -20.73 -11.54 5.58
CA ARG A 97 -19.51 -12.35 5.62
C ARG A 97 -19.83 -13.80 5.25
N GLU A 98 -19.50 -14.21 4.05
CA GLU A 98 -19.67 -15.60 3.61
C GLU A 98 -18.57 -16.52 4.15
N VAL A 99 -17.32 -16.05 4.13
CA VAL A 99 -16.10 -16.79 4.44
C VAL A 99 -15.60 -16.52 5.85
N VAL A 100 -15.66 -15.26 6.30
CA VAL A 100 -14.97 -14.78 7.51
C VAL A 100 -15.82 -14.97 8.74
N GLN A 101 -15.31 -15.69 9.74
CA GLN A 101 -15.87 -15.74 11.08
C GLN A 101 -15.34 -14.58 11.93
N ASP A 102 -14.01 -14.49 12.09
CA ASP A 102 -13.36 -13.49 12.94
C ASP A 102 -12.10 -12.92 12.26
N VAL A 103 -11.73 -11.71 12.65
CA VAL A 103 -10.42 -11.11 12.34
C VAL A 103 -9.46 -11.44 13.48
N LEU A 104 -8.38 -12.16 13.16
CA LEU A 104 -7.38 -12.60 14.13
C LEU A 104 -6.32 -11.53 14.43
N GLY A 105 -6.21 -10.52 13.54
CA GLY A 105 -5.28 -9.40 13.69
C GLY A 105 -4.24 -9.30 12.58
N PHE A 106 -3.33 -8.35 12.74
CA PHE A 106 -2.27 -8.09 11.76
C PHE A 106 -1.24 -9.22 11.69
N ALA A 107 -0.79 -9.51 10.47
CA ALA A 107 0.37 -10.38 10.23
C ALA A 107 1.58 -9.53 9.85
N ARG A 108 2.78 -9.97 10.26
CA ARG A 108 4.03 -9.36 9.80
C ARG A 108 4.54 -10.16 8.61
N ILE A 109 5.17 -9.51 7.62
CA ILE A 109 5.71 -10.20 6.43
C ILE A 109 6.66 -11.33 6.84
N ARG A 110 7.53 -11.11 7.80
CA ARG A 110 8.49 -12.13 8.29
C ARG A 110 7.85 -13.38 8.91
N ASP A 111 6.56 -13.31 9.27
CA ASP A 111 5.80 -14.39 9.88
C ASP A 111 4.90 -15.11 8.84
N LEU A 112 5.01 -14.73 7.57
CA LEU A 112 4.29 -15.35 6.46
C LEU A 112 5.00 -16.65 6.03
N SER A 113 4.22 -17.56 5.44
CA SER A 113 4.79 -18.69 4.71
C SER A 113 5.58 -18.20 3.48
N ASN A 114 6.47 -19.05 2.95
CA ASN A 114 7.18 -18.73 1.70
C ASN A 114 6.20 -18.51 0.54
N ALA A 115 5.12 -19.30 0.48
CA ALA A 115 4.06 -19.12 -0.52
C ALA A 115 3.39 -17.77 -0.38
N ALA A 116 2.90 -17.41 0.81
CA ALA A 116 2.28 -16.12 1.08
C ALA A 116 3.20 -14.94 0.76
N SER A 117 4.50 -15.07 1.05
CA SER A 117 5.49 -14.01 0.78
C SER A 117 5.72 -13.80 -0.72
N GLN A 118 5.64 -14.86 -1.53
CA GLN A 118 5.74 -14.79 -2.98
C GLN A 118 4.48 -14.24 -3.64
N GLU A 119 3.30 -14.59 -3.10
CA GLU A 119 2.02 -14.15 -3.63
C GLU A 119 1.66 -12.70 -3.26
N LEU A 120 2.15 -12.20 -2.13
CA LEU A 120 1.83 -10.85 -1.66
C LEU A 120 2.08 -9.74 -2.69
N PRO A 121 3.26 -9.63 -3.35
CA PRO A 121 3.48 -8.61 -4.37
C PRO A 121 2.57 -8.78 -5.59
N ILE A 122 2.22 -10.01 -5.98
CA ILE A 122 1.36 -10.32 -7.12
C ILE A 122 -0.08 -9.86 -6.83
N VAL A 123 -0.58 -10.16 -5.64
CA VAL A 123 -1.92 -9.74 -5.21
C VAL A 123 -2.01 -8.22 -5.06
N ILE A 124 -0.97 -7.56 -4.53
CA ILE A 124 -0.90 -6.09 -4.48
C ILE A 124 -0.87 -5.49 -5.88
N GLN A 125 -0.14 -6.09 -6.82
CA GLN A 125 -0.13 -5.65 -8.23
C GLN A 125 -1.54 -5.70 -8.82
N GLN A 126 -2.31 -6.77 -8.61
CA GLN A 126 -3.70 -6.87 -9.05
C GLN A 126 -4.57 -5.74 -8.51
N ILE A 127 -4.44 -5.42 -7.20
CA ILE A 127 -5.18 -4.30 -6.57
C ILE A 127 -4.82 -2.97 -7.26
N ILE A 128 -3.54 -2.76 -7.58
CA ILE A 128 -3.05 -1.54 -8.23
C ILE A 128 -3.62 -1.43 -9.65
N GLU A 129 -3.57 -2.50 -10.43
CA GLU A 129 -4.06 -2.55 -11.82
C GLU A 129 -5.56 -2.29 -11.92
N GLU A 130 -6.33 -2.74 -10.92
CA GLU A 130 -7.78 -2.50 -10.84
C GLU A 130 -8.15 -1.08 -10.39
N SER A 131 -7.16 -0.25 -10.00
CA SER A 131 -7.40 1.10 -9.48
C SER A 131 -6.55 2.17 -10.20
N PRO A 132 -6.64 2.28 -11.55
CA PRO A 132 -5.81 3.22 -12.31
C PRO A 132 -6.09 4.68 -11.93
N ASP A 133 -7.31 5.02 -11.53
CA ASP A 133 -7.66 6.38 -11.10
C ASP A 133 -6.87 6.82 -9.87
N VAL A 134 -6.54 5.88 -8.98
CA VAL A 134 -5.71 6.17 -7.81
C VAL A 134 -4.24 6.22 -8.21
N PHE A 135 -3.72 5.18 -8.86
CA PHE A 135 -2.29 5.04 -9.01
C PHE A 135 -1.75 5.74 -10.25
N VAL A 136 -2.39 5.63 -11.41
CA VAL A 136 -1.95 6.34 -12.62
C VAL A 136 -2.20 7.84 -12.46
N GLN A 137 -3.41 8.23 -12.04
CA GLN A 137 -3.78 9.64 -12.00
C GLN A 137 -3.16 10.38 -10.81
N GLN A 138 -3.07 9.77 -9.62
CA GLN A 138 -2.60 10.47 -8.43
C GLN A 138 -1.10 10.30 -8.19
N PHE A 139 -0.48 9.19 -8.61
CA PHE A 139 0.96 9.00 -8.45
C PHE A 139 1.71 9.24 -9.76
N PHE A 140 1.53 8.41 -10.80
CA PHE A 140 2.38 8.50 -11.99
C PHE A 140 2.24 9.84 -12.72
N ASN A 141 1.03 10.38 -12.84
CA ASN A 141 0.79 11.67 -13.51
C ASN A 141 1.15 12.89 -12.65
N ARG A 142 1.22 12.75 -11.32
CA ARG A 142 1.48 13.86 -10.40
C ARG A 142 2.84 13.79 -9.71
N ALA A 143 3.56 12.69 -9.84
CA ALA A 143 4.89 12.54 -9.25
C ALA A 143 5.83 13.67 -9.68
N GLY A 144 6.51 14.25 -8.72
CA GLY A 144 7.44 15.35 -8.91
C GLY A 144 8.78 15.10 -8.24
N ASN A 145 9.62 16.12 -8.16
CA ASN A 145 10.90 16.04 -7.47
C ASN A 145 10.71 16.01 -5.96
N LEU A 146 11.33 15.06 -5.29
CA LEU A 146 11.42 14.96 -3.83
C LEU A 146 12.50 15.90 -3.28
N SER A 147 13.53 16.14 -4.06
CA SER A 147 14.64 17.05 -3.77
C SER A 147 15.22 17.60 -5.07
N LEU A 148 16.21 18.47 -4.95
CA LEU A 148 16.95 18.99 -6.13
C LEU A 148 17.60 17.89 -7.00
N LYS A 149 17.85 16.70 -6.41
CA LYS A 149 18.59 15.62 -7.07
C LYS A 149 17.79 14.33 -7.24
N MET A 150 16.55 14.26 -6.76
CA MET A 150 15.78 13.01 -6.70
C MET A 150 14.34 13.23 -7.13
N HIS A 151 13.87 12.48 -8.12
CA HIS A 151 12.47 12.42 -8.53
C HIS A 151 11.73 11.28 -7.84
N ALA A 152 10.41 11.42 -7.62
CA ALA A 152 9.60 10.40 -6.95
C ALA A 152 9.60 9.04 -7.66
N PHE A 153 9.84 9.00 -8.97
CA PHE A 153 9.98 7.75 -9.71
C PHE A 153 11.20 6.92 -9.28
N GLU A 154 12.23 7.57 -8.72
CA GLU A 154 13.41 6.87 -8.19
C GLU A 154 13.13 6.05 -6.91
N LEU A 155 11.93 6.22 -6.33
CA LEU A 155 11.46 5.34 -5.25
C LEU A 155 11.05 3.95 -5.74
N LEU A 156 10.79 3.80 -7.03
CA LEU A 156 10.42 2.53 -7.62
C LEU A 156 11.67 1.64 -7.79
N PRO A 157 11.61 0.37 -7.39
CA PRO A 157 12.74 -0.53 -7.50
C PRO A 157 13.28 -0.62 -8.93
N GLY A 158 14.59 -0.44 -9.10
CA GLY A 158 15.24 -0.50 -10.41
C GLY A 158 15.11 0.76 -11.28
N VAL A 159 14.38 1.78 -10.83
CA VAL A 159 14.28 3.07 -11.52
C VAL A 159 15.36 4.02 -10.96
N GLY A 160 16.44 4.21 -11.70
CA GLY A 160 17.43 5.22 -11.37
C GLY A 160 17.13 6.57 -12.03
N ASN A 161 17.94 7.58 -11.72
CA ASN A 161 17.75 8.97 -12.19
C ASN A 161 17.53 9.08 -13.71
N LYS A 162 18.34 8.40 -14.53
CA LYS A 162 18.18 8.40 -16.00
C LYS A 162 16.80 7.94 -16.42
N LYS A 163 16.36 6.78 -15.88
CA LYS A 163 15.04 6.21 -16.20
C LYS A 163 13.90 7.10 -15.69
N ALA A 164 14.06 7.67 -14.51
CA ALA A 164 13.08 8.62 -13.96
C ALA A 164 12.91 9.84 -14.88
N MET A 165 13.99 10.39 -15.42
CA MET A 165 13.92 11.51 -16.36
C MET A 165 13.32 11.13 -17.72
N GLU A 166 13.58 9.92 -18.22
CA GLU A 166 12.91 9.37 -19.40
C GLU A 166 11.40 9.26 -19.18
N MET A 167 10.97 8.77 -18.01
CA MET A 167 9.55 8.69 -17.64
C MET A 167 8.91 10.08 -17.55
N VAL A 168 9.60 11.07 -16.98
CA VAL A 168 9.11 12.46 -16.93
C VAL A 168 8.93 13.02 -18.33
N ALA A 169 9.89 12.80 -19.24
CA ALA A 169 9.80 13.23 -20.61
C ALA A 169 8.65 12.56 -21.37
N SER A 170 8.49 11.25 -21.18
CA SER A 170 7.41 10.45 -21.79
C SER A 170 6.02 10.89 -21.30
N ARG A 171 5.88 11.18 -20.00
CA ARG A 171 4.63 11.69 -19.41
C ARG A 171 4.17 12.99 -20.06
N GLY A 172 5.11 13.87 -20.40
CA GLY A 172 4.82 15.15 -21.00
C GLY A 172 3.87 16.02 -20.15
N ARG A 173 2.95 16.71 -20.84
CA ARG A 173 1.94 17.57 -20.20
C ARG A 173 0.58 16.90 -20.03
N VAL A 174 0.30 15.86 -20.81
CA VAL A 174 -1.01 15.17 -20.85
C VAL A 174 -1.07 14.09 -19.79
N GLY A 175 0.03 13.40 -19.53
CA GLY A 175 0.09 12.22 -18.67
C GLY A 175 -0.38 10.95 -19.37
N TRP A 176 -0.58 9.88 -18.60
CA TRP A 176 -1.06 8.59 -19.06
C TRP A 176 -2.50 8.34 -18.59
N GLU A 177 -3.29 7.69 -19.43
CA GLU A 177 -4.68 7.34 -19.11
C GLU A 177 -4.78 5.97 -18.43
N SER A 178 -3.81 5.08 -18.68
CA SER A 178 -3.82 3.70 -18.18
C SER A 178 -2.42 3.16 -17.92
N PHE A 179 -2.33 2.08 -17.16
CA PHE A 179 -1.08 1.32 -16.98
C PHE A 179 -0.55 0.80 -18.31
N ALA A 180 -1.40 0.29 -19.20
CA ALA A 180 -0.96 -0.23 -20.49
C ALA A 180 -0.25 0.82 -21.35
N GLN A 181 -0.73 2.07 -21.34
CA GLN A 181 -0.07 3.19 -22.02
C GLN A 181 1.26 3.53 -21.34
N LEU A 182 1.27 3.68 -20.01
CA LEU A 182 2.46 3.99 -19.22
C LEU A 182 3.56 2.94 -19.45
N ASP A 183 3.21 1.66 -19.37
CA ASP A 183 4.16 0.55 -19.53
C ASP A 183 4.76 0.52 -20.93
N LYS A 184 3.94 0.72 -21.94
CA LYS A 184 4.38 0.80 -23.34
C LYS A 184 5.34 1.99 -23.56
N ASP A 185 4.95 3.18 -23.10
CA ASP A 185 5.69 4.41 -23.33
C ASP A 185 7.01 4.44 -22.56
N CYS A 186 7.03 3.84 -21.36
CA CYS A 186 8.20 3.81 -20.50
C CYS A 186 8.98 2.49 -20.57
N ASN A 187 8.48 1.46 -21.23
CA ASN A 187 9.07 0.11 -21.27
C ASN A 187 9.37 -0.41 -19.84
N ILE A 188 8.35 -0.47 -19.00
CA ILE A 188 8.38 -0.96 -17.61
C ILE A 188 7.09 -1.75 -17.33
N ASN A 189 7.03 -2.41 -16.18
CA ASN A 189 5.78 -2.85 -15.56
C ASN A 189 5.52 -1.98 -14.33
N ALA A 190 4.79 -0.89 -14.52
CA ALA A 190 4.63 0.15 -13.51
C ALA A 190 3.87 -0.35 -12.28
N ALA A 191 2.83 -1.17 -12.46
CA ALA A 191 2.06 -1.74 -11.38
C ALA A 191 2.92 -2.70 -10.53
N GLU A 192 3.73 -3.53 -11.15
CA GLU A 192 4.67 -4.44 -10.47
C GLU A 192 5.72 -3.66 -9.65
N LEU A 193 6.32 -2.62 -10.25
CA LEU A 193 7.32 -1.80 -9.55
C LEU A 193 6.72 -1.12 -8.33
N LEU A 194 5.50 -0.59 -8.45
CA LEU A 194 4.79 0.05 -7.35
C LEU A 194 4.40 -0.98 -6.27
N ALA A 195 3.95 -2.17 -6.66
CA ALA A 195 3.64 -3.26 -5.73
C ALA A 195 4.87 -3.67 -4.92
N ARG A 196 6.02 -3.85 -5.56
CA ARG A 196 7.29 -4.15 -4.88
C ARG A 196 7.70 -3.04 -3.91
N ARG A 197 7.50 -1.77 -4.27
CA ARG A 197 7.74 -0.65 -3.37
C ARG A 197 6.84 -0.72 -2.15
N PHE A 198 5.54 -0.99 -2.32
CA PHE A 198 4.60 -1.13 -1.21
C PHE A 198 4.96 -2.30 -0.29
N VAL A 199 5.36 -3.44 -0.82
CA VAL A 199 5.84 -4.58 -0.01
C VAL A 199 7.04 -4.16 0.85
N SER A 200 8.02 -3.47 0.27
CA SER A 200 9.18 -2.97 1.02
C SER A 200 8.77 -2.01 2.15
N GLU A 201 7.77 -1.15 1.92
CA GLU A 201 7.25 -0.22 2.94
C GLU A 201 6.42 -0.91 4.03
N ILE A 202 5.74 -2.02 3.70
CA ILE A 202 5.04 -2.85 4.70
C ILE A 202 6.04 -3.57 5.58
N GLU A 203 7.12 -4.08 4.99
CA GLU A 203 8.18 -4.81 5.67
C GLU A 203 9.01 -3.89 6.57
N ASP A 204 9.49 -2.78 6.01
CA ASP A 204 10.28 -1.77 6.73
C ASP A 204 9.49 -0.47 6.92
N ARG A 205 8.98 -0.29 8.15
CA ARG A 205 8.26 0.94 8.52
C ARG A 205 9.16 2.17 8.64
N GLY A 206 10.47 1.99 8.68
CA GLY A 206 11.46 3.08 8.69
C GLY A 206 11.76 3.63 7.31
N LEU A 207 11.34 2.92 6.25
CA LEU A 207 11.59 3.35 4.87
C LEU A 207 10.85 4.65 4.55
N GLN A 208 11.57 5.68 4.14
CA GLN A 208 11.03 7.00 3.81
C GLN A 208 11.45 7.43 2.39
N PRO A 209 10.65 8.25 1.71
CA PRO A 209 9.25 8.58 1.98
C PRO A 209 8.32 7.39 1.74
N ARG A 210 7.19 7.36 2.45
CA ARG A 210 6.21 6.26 2.36
C ARG A 210 5.11 6.60 1.37
N LEU A 211 5.13 5.92 0.23
CA LEU A 211 4.07 6.06 -0.79
C LEU A 211 2.73 5.48 -0.32
N LEU A 212 2.75 4.43 0.51
CA LEU A 212 1.55 3.86 1.12
C LEU A 212 0.75 4.91 1.89
N ASP A 213 1.44 5.67 2.76
CA ASP A 213 0.78 6.66 3.61
C ASP A 213 0.29 7.84 2.78
N LEU A 214 1.03 8.21 1.73
CA LEU A 214 0.67 9.30 0.81
C LEU A 214 -0.52 8.95 -0.10
N LEU A 215 -0.64 7.72 -0.55
CA LEU A 215 -1.62 7.33 -1.56
C LEU A 215 -2.85 6.62 -0.99
N LEU A 216 -2.69 5.84 0.07
CA LEU A 216 -3.74 4.93 0.56
C LEU A 216 -4.18 5.18 2.00
N ARG A 217 -3.31 5.73 2.85
CA ARG A 217 -3.56 5.87 4.29
C ARG A 217 -3.77 7.32 4.73
N GLN A 218 -4.20 8.18 3.82
CA GLN A 218 -4.51 9.57 4.15
C GLN A 218 -5.73 9.60 5.08
N GLY A 219 -5.51 9.99 6.35
CA GLY A 219 -6.59 10.17 7.33
C GLY A 219 -6.89 8.96 8.22
N GLU A 220 -5.97 7.99 8.36
CA GLU A 220 -6.01 6.98 9.43
C GLU A 220 -5.47 7.49 10.77
#